data_03bfcb6ce5b65c1ad45c1bb0fbf4f599
#
_entry.id   03bfcb6ce5b65c1ad45c1bb0fbf4f599
#
_cell.length_a   1.000
_cell.length_b   1.000
_cell.length_c   1.000
_cell.angle_alpha   90.00
_cell.angle_beta   90.00
_cell.angle_gamma   90.00
#
_symmetry.space_group_name_H-M   'P 1'
#
loop_
_entity.id
_entity.type
_entity.pdbx_description
1 polymer ?
#
loop_
_entity_poly.entity_id
_entity_poly.type
_entity_poly.pdbx_seq_one_letter_code
_entity_poly.pdbx_strand_id
1 'polypeptide(L)'
;MRIRYFITLVACLCCISTYAQKKDSSTETEFRAKQQAYMTQKAELTQEESDKFFPLYFEFQDKKKEINKEAWVIAKKGKNPETTETEYEEIIDKFFDNQETIAKLEKEYIKKYRKILSAKKVYMIYWAERKFNRNMLKILQEMKDQE
;
A
#
# COMPACT_ATOMS: atom_id res chain seq x y z
N MET A 1 -42.82 -24.26 6.23
CA MET A 1 -42.66 -22.99 5.50
C MET A 1 -41.58 -22.08 6.07
N ARG A 2 -41.39 -21.93 7.36
CA ARG A 2 -40.41 -21.01 8.00
C ARG A 2 -38.92 -21.31 7.71
N ILE A 3 -38.55 -22.59 7.54
CA ILE A 3 -37.14 -22.99 7.29
C ILE A 3 -36.67 -22.63 5.87
N ARG A 4 -37.55 -22.63 4.88
CA ARG A 4 -37.21 -22.30 3.48
C ARG A 4 -36.83 -20.83 3.31
N TYR A 5 -37.43 -19.92 4.07
CA TYR A 5 -37.09 -18.48 4.06
C TYR A 5 -35.79 -18.18 4.80
N PHE A 6 -35.42 -19.00 5.80
CA PHE A 6 -34.12 -18.86 6.51
C PHE A 6 -32.93 -19.20 5.61
N ILE A 7 -33.05 -20.23 4.78
CA ILE A 7 -32.00 -20.64 3.83
C ILE A 7 -31.82 -19.60 2.72
N THR A 8 -32.89 -19.00 2.22
CA THR A 8 -32.82 -17.94 1.21
C THR A 8 -32.22 -16.64 1.77
N LEU A 9 -32.47 -16.31 3.03
CA LEU A 9 -31.92 -15.12 3.68
C LEU A 9 -30.40 -15.25 3.91
N VAL A 10 -29.93 -16.42 4.32
CA VAL A 10 -28.49 -16.71 4.54
C VAL A 10 -27.72 -16.73 3.21
N ALA A 11 -28.33 -17.24 2.13
CA ALA A 11 -27.70 -17.24 0.81
C ALA A 11 -27.55 -15.80 0.24
N CYS A 12 -28.49 -14.88 0.50
CA CYS A 12 -28.38 -13.48 0.09
C CYS A 12 -27.28 -12.71 0.84
N LEU A 13 -27.04 -13.00 2.13
CA LEU A 13 -25.97 -12.35 2.90
C LEU A 13 -24.57 -12.76 2.42
N CYS A 14 -24.39 -14.00 1.95
CA CYS A 14 -23.11 -14.46 1.41
C CYS A 14 -22.75 -13.80 0.07
N CYS A 15 -23.72 -13.41 -0.75
CA CYS A 15 -23.48 -12.75 -2.04
C CYS A 15 -22.98 -11.31 -1.89
N ILE A 16 -23.39 -10.58 -0.85
CA ILE A 16 -23.00 -9.18 -0.64
C ILE A 16 -21.52 -9.08 -0.24
N SER A 17 -21.00 -10.04 0.53
CA SER A 17 -19.59 -10.06 0.97
C SER A 17 -18.61 -10.25 -0.19
N THR A 18 -18.97 -11.03 -1.21
CA THR A 18 -18.13 -11.27 -2.39
C THR A 18 -18.05 -10.07 -3.35
N TYR A 19 -19.06 -9.22 -3.42
CA TYR A 19 -19.03 -8.03 -4.27
C TYR A 19 -18.16 -6.90 -3.70
N ALA A 20 -18.15 -6.70 -2.38
CA ALA A 20 -17.31 -5.69 -1.73
C ALA A 20 -15.81 -6.00 -1.87
N GLN A 21 -15.43 -7.27 -1.68
CA GLN A 21 -14.04 -7.72 -1.78
C GLN A 21 -13.50 -7.67 -3.23
N LYS A 22 -14.36 -7.88 -4.24
CA LYS A 22 -13.98 -7.81 -5.65
C LYS A 22 -13.76 -6.37 -6.13
N LYS A 23 -14.46 -5.38 -5.55
CA LYS A 23 -14.31 -3.97 -5.90
C LYS A 23 -12.96 -3.41 -5.40
N ASP A 24 -12.56 -3.73 -4.18
CA ASP A 24 -11.27 -3.30 -3.61
C ASP A 24 -10.08 -3.88 -4.39
N SER A 25 -10.13 -5.17 -4.74
CA SER A 25 -9.08 -5.83 -5.53
C SER A 25 -8.93 -5.24 -6.93
N SER A 26 -10.02 -4.84 -7.60
CA SER A 26 -9.96 -4.24 -8.93
C SER A 26 -9.32 -2.84 -8.90
N THR A 27 -9.63 -2.04 -7.90
CA THR A 27 -9.08 -0.69 -7.72
C THR A 27 -7.58 -0.73 -7.40
N GLU A 28 -7.14 -1.66 -6.55
CA GLU A 28 -5.72 -1.83 -6.25
C GLU A 28 -4.92 -2.29 -7.48
N THR A 29 -5.47 -3.24 -8.23
CA THR A 29 -4.84 -3.72 -9.48
C THR A 29 -4.72 -2.61 -10.52
N GLU A 30 -5.76 -1.80 -10.70
CA GLU A 30 -5.73 -0.67 -11.62
C GLU A 30 -4.72 0.41 -11.17
N PHE A 31 -4.68 0.70 -9.88
CA PHE A 31 -3.69 1.62 -9.31
C PHE A 31 -2.26 1.14 -9.56
N ARG A 32 -1.95 -0.13 -9.28
CA ARG A 32 -0.62 -0.73 -9.52
C ARG A 32 -0.26 -0.67 -11.01
N ALA A 33 -1.19 -0.96 -11.90
CA ALA A 33 -0.96 -0.89 -13.34
C ALA A 33 -0.64 0.54 -13.82
N LYS A 34 -1.37 1.54 -13.34
CA LYS A 34 -1.09 2.96 -13.63
C LYS A 34 0.27 3.40 -13.09
N GLN A 35 0.60 3.00 -11.87
CA GLN A 35 1.88 3.29 -11.23
C GLN A 35 3.04 2.66 -12.00
N GLN A 36 2.91 1.39 -12.38
CA GLN A 36 3.88 0.65 -13.20
C GLN A 36 4.11 1.34 -14.53
N ALA A 37 3.05 1.65 -15.28
CA ALA A 37 3.15 2.33 -16.57
C ALA A 37 3.86 3.69 -16.44
N TYR A 38 3.50 4.48 -15.43
CA TYR A 38 4.11 5.77 -15.17
C TYR A 38 5.61 5.67 -14.84
N MET A 39 5.99 4.73 -13.95
CA MET A 39 7.37 4.53 -13.56
C MET A 39 8.21 3.98 -14.70
N THR A 40 7.68 3.03 -15.49
CA THR A 40 8.32 2.51 -16.70
C THR A 40 8.66 3.63 -17.68
N GLN A 41 7.70 4.51 -17.95
CA GLN A 41 7.90 5.64 -18.83
C GLN A 41 8.96 6.63 -18.29
N LYS A 42 8.88 6.97 -17.00
CA LYS A 42 9.77 7.98 -16.40
C LYS A 42 11.20 7.52 -16.21
N ALA A 43 11.41 6.23 -15.96
CA ALA A 43 12.73 5.63 -15.79
C ALA A 43 13.26 4.99 -17.09
N GLU A 44 12.51 5.06 -18.19
CA GLU A 44 12.86 4.50 -19.48
C GLU A 44 13.24 3.01 -19.37
N LEU A 45 12.39 2.24 -18.65
CA LEU A 45 12.63 0.81 -18.48
C LEU A 45 12.33 0.06 -19.77
N THR A 46 13.20 -0.88 -20.11
CA THR A 46 12.88 -1.88 -21.15
C THR A 46 11.83 -2.87 -20.62
N GLN A 47 11.20 -3.65 -21.52
CA GLN A 47 10.26 -4.68 -21.11
C GLN A 47 10.92 -5.70 -20.18
N GLU A 48 12.13 -6.16 -20.50
CA GLU A 48 12.88 -7.11 -19.68
C GLU A 48 13.20 -6.57 -18.27
N GLU A 49 13.58 -5.29 -18.18
CA GLU A 49 13.83 -4.63 -16.90
C GLU A 49 12.53 -4.52 -16.08
N SER A 50 11.43 -4.13 -16.72
CA SER A 50 10.12 -4.01 -16.07
C SER A 50 9.63 -5.35 -15.53
N ASP A 51 9.73 -6.41 -16.31
CA ASP A 51 9.30 -7.77 -15.93
C ASP A 51 10.06 -8.31 -14.73
N LYS A 52 11.33 -7.95 -14.59
CA LYS A 52 12.17 -8.36 -13.45
C LYS A 52 12.03 -7.45 -12.23
N PHE A 53 11.80 -6.15 -12.45
CA PHE A 53 11.79 -5.15 -11.39
C PHE A 53 10.45 -5.10 -10.63
N PHE A 54 9.32 -5.03 -11.34
CA PHE A 54 8.03 -4.77 -10.70
C PHE A 54 7.56 -5.86 -9.73
N PRO A 55 7.82 -7.15 -9.93
CA PRO A 55 7.52 -8.15 -8.90
C PRO A 55 8.22 -7.87 -7.57
N LEU A 56 9.50 -7.48 -7.60
CA LEU A 56 10.26 -7.11 -6.39
C LEU A 56 9.79 -5.78 -5.79
N TYR A 57 9.41 -4.82 -6.63
CA TYR A 57 8.88 -3.54 -6.20
C TYR A 57 7.56 -3.72 -5.43
N PHE A 58 6.61 -4.47 -6.00
CA PHE A 58 5.33 -4.71 -5.34
C PHE A 58 5.46 -5.60 -4.10
N GLU A 59 6.35 -6.57 -4.09
CA GLU A 59 6.69 -7.35 -2.89
C GLU A 59 7.17 -6.42 -1.76
N PHE A 60 8.04 -5.45 -2.07
CA PHE A 60 8.46 -4.44 -1.09
C PHE A 60 7.30 -3.59 -0.60
N GLN A 61 6.45 -3.09 -1.50
CA GLN A 61 5.29 -2.28 -1.12
C GLN A 61 4.31 -3.05 -0.22
N ASP A 62 4.09 -4.34 -0.49
CA ASP A 62 3.22 -5.18 0.34
C ASP A 62 3.80 -5.39 1.73
N LYS A 63 5.09 -5.69 1.85
CA LYS A 63 5.77 -5.79 3.15
C LYS A 63 5.72 -4.48 3.94
N LYS A 64 5.98 -3.35 3.26
CA LYS A 64 5.88 -2.02 3.86
C LYS A 64 4.46 -1.71 4.34
N LYS A 65 3.44 -2.13 3.58
CA LYS A 65 2.03 -1.97 3.95
C LYS A 65 1.70 -2.75 5.23
N GLU A 66 2.17 -4.00 5.36
CA GLU A 66 1.95 -4.81 6.56
C GLU A 66 2.64 -4.20 7.80
N ILE A 67 3.91 -3.79 7.68
CA ILE A 67 4.63 -3.12 8.76
C ILE A 67 3.87 -1.84 9.20
N ASN A 68 3.43 -1.01 8.27
CA ASN A 68 2.67 0.20 8.58
C ASN A 68 1.30 -0.09 9.21
N LYS A 69 0.64 -1.19 8.82
CA LYS A 69 -0.64 -1.61 9.41
C LYS A 69 -0.50 -1.95 10.88
N GLU A 70 0.55 -2.67 11.27
CA GLU A 70 0.85 -2.97 12.67
C GLU A 70 1.09 -1.69 13.49
N ALA A 71 1.92 -0.77 12.97
CA ALA A 71 2.16 0.52 13.61
C ALA A 71 0.89 1.35 13.76
N TRP A 72 -0.01 1.31 12.76
CA TRP A 72 -1.26 2.04 12.81
C TRP A 72 -2.24 1.50 13.85
N VAL A 73 -2.26 0.18 14.07
CA VAL A 73 -3.05 -0.44 15.14
C VAL A 73 -2.59 0.06 16.51
N ILE A 74 -1.28 0.16 16.70
CA ILE A 74 -0.69 0.67 17.95
C ILE A 74 -0.99 2.17 18.10
N ALA A 75 -0.80 2.96 17.06
CA ALA A 75 -1.07 4.40 17.07
C ALA A 75 -2.53 4.75 17.38
N LYS A 76 -3.48 3.87 17.02
CA LYS A 76 -4.90 4.06 17.37
C LYS A 76 -5.15 4.09 18.89
N LYS A 77 -4.34 3.38 19.69
CA LYS A 77 -4.47 3.39 21.14
C LYS A 77 -4.31 4.80 21.71
N GLY A 78 -3.41 5.61 21.13
CA GLY A 78 -3.19 7.00 21.53
C GLY A 78 -4.39 7.95 21.30
N LYS A 79 -5.46 7.49 20.63
CA LYS A 79 -6.71 8.24 20.48
C LYS A 79 -7.70 8.02 21.64
N ASN A 80 -7.41 7.07 22.52
CA ASN A 80 -8.23 6.85 23.71
C ASN A 80 -7.92 7.96 24.72
N PRO A 81 -8.94 8.69 25.24
CA PRO A 81 -8.74 9.73 26.29
C PRO A 81 -8.10 9.21 27.58
N GLU A 82 -8.16 7.90 27.84
CA GLU A 82 -7.58 7.25 29.03
C GLU A 82 -6.14 6.77 28.80
N THR A 83 -5.54 7.05 27.64
CA THR A 83 -4.16 6.67 27.35
C THR A 83 -3.20 7.37 28.30
N THR A 84 -2.39 6.59 29.00
CA THR A 84 -1.40 7.07 29.97
C THR A 84 -0.15 7.60 29.28
N GLU A 85 0.65 8.40 30.00
CA GLU A 85 1.94 8.93 29.50
C GLU A 85 2.87 7.78 29.08
N THR A 86 2.97 6.73 29.88
CA THR A 86 3.79 5.55 29.55
C THR A 86 3.34 4.86 28.26
N GLU A 87 2.04 4.79 28.02
CA GLU A 87 1.51 4.23 26.76
C GLU A 87 1.83 5.13 25.56
N TYR A 88 1.84 6.46 25.74
CA TYR A 88 2.29 7.38 24.68
C TYR A 88 3.78 7.20 24.38
N GLU A 89 4.64 7.02 25.38
CA GLU A 89 6.06 6.70 25.18
C GLU A 89 6.24 5.42 24.37
N GLU A 90 5.52 4.33 24.72
CA GLU A 90 5.55 3.08 23.97
C GLU A 90 5.07 3.24 22.51
N ILE A 91 4.04 4.05 22.28
CA ILE A 91 3.53 4.33 20.92
C ILE A 91 4.58 5.08 20.10
N ILE A 92 5.26 6.05 20.70
CA ILE A 92 6.33 6.83 20.05
C ILE A 92 7.51 5.91 19.69
N ASP A 93 7.98 5.10 20.63
CA ASP A 93 9.07 4.15 20.39
C ASP A 93 8.73 3.18 19.26
N LYS A 94 7.55 2.60 19.28
CA LYS A 94 7.08 1.72 18.20
C LYS A 94 6.99 2.40 16.85
N PHE A 95 6.63 3.67 16.81
CA PHE A 95 6.60 4.44 15.58
C PHE A 95 8.00 4.59 14.97
N PHE A 96 9.02 4.88 15.78
CA PHE A 96 10.40 5.00 15.30
C PHE A 96 11.02 3.64 14.95
N ASP A 97 10.78 2.59 15.73
CA ASP A 97 11.18 1.21 15.42
C ASP A 97 10.65 0.77 14.05
N ASN A 98 9.39 1.13 13.77
CA ASN A 98 8.75 0.83 12.52
C ASN A 98 9.42 1.56 11.34
N GLN A 99 9.74 2.84 11.49
CA GLN A 99 10.47 3.59 10.47
C GLN A 99 11.86 3.00 10.22
N GLU A 100 12.57 2.61 11.27
CA GLU A 100 13.88 1.96 11.15
C GLU A 100 13.77 0.62 10.40
N THR A 101 12.75 -0.19 10.73
CA THR A 101 12.48 -1.46 10.07
C THR A 101 12.20 -1.28 8.58
N ILE A 102 11.37 -0.29 8.22
CA ILE A 102 11.09 0.04 6.82
C ILE A 102 12.37 0.52 6.11
N ALA A 103 13.17 1.37 6.74
CA ALA A 103 14.42 1.86 6.14
C ALA A 103 15.45 0.74 5.91
N LYS A 104 15.56 -0.23 6.82
CA LYS A 104 16.39 -1.43 6.64
C LYS A 104 15.88 -2.27 5.46
N LEU A 105 14.59 -2.54 5.42
CA LEU A 105 13.95 -3.28 4.33
C LEU A 105 14.17 -2.59 2.97
N GLU A 106 13.98 -1.26 2.90
CA GLU A 106 14.18 -0.49 1.69
C GLU A 106 15.63 -0.61 1.17
N LYS A 107 16.63 -0.52 2.05
CA LYS A 107 18.04 -0.72 1.69
C LYS A 107 18.30 -2.09 1.10
N GLU A 108 17.65 -3.14 1.59
CA GLU A 108 17.75 -4.50 1.04
C GLU A 108 17.16 -4.58 -0.37
N TYR A 109 15.98 -3.99 -0.60
CA TYR A 109 15.35 -3.99 -1.91
C TYR A 109 16.12 -3.13 -2.92
N ILE A 110 16.68 -2.00 -2.53
CA ILE A 110 17.55 -1.19 -3.37
C ILE A 110 18.75 -2.02 -3.86
N LYS A 111 19.34 -2.87 -3.01
CA LYS A 111 20.44 -3.78 -3.43
C LYS A 111 19.93 -4.79 -4.49
N LYS A 112 18.69 -5.31 -4.36
CA LYS A 112 18.07 -6.20 -5.36
C LYS A 112 17.81 -5.45 -6.66
N TYR A 113 17.24 -4.23 -6.60
CA TYR A 113 16.98 -3.39 -7.77
C TYR A 113 18.23 -3.07 -8.56
N ARG A 114 19.35 -2.77 -7.88
CA ARG A 114 20.64 -2.49 -8.52
C ARG A 114 21.29 -3.68 -9.22
N LYS A 115 20.77 -4.89 -9.04
CA LYS A 115 21.17 -6.07 -9.83
C LYS A 115 20.45 -6.14 -11.18
N ILE A 116 19.34 -5.44 -11.32
CA ILE A 116 18.47 -5.44 -12.51
C ILE A 116 18.64 -4.12 -13.28
N LEU A 117 18.76 -3.01 -12.56
CA LEU A 117 18.71 -1.65 -13.09
C LEU A 117 20.00 -0.88 -12.79
N SER A 118 20.34 0.06 -13.66
CA SER A 118 21.38 1.03 -13.38
C SER A 118 21.02 1.94 -12.20
N ALA A 119 22.01 2.49 -11.51
CA ALA A 119 21.79 3.44 -10.41
C ALA A 119 20.95 4.65 -10.86
N LYS A 120 21.13 5.13 -12.10
CA LYS A 120 20.31 6.21 -12.68
C LYS A 120 18.84 5.81 -12.76
N LYS A 121 18.53 4.61 -13.25
CA LYS A 121 17.15 4.13 -13.36
C LYS A 121 16.49 3.93 -12.00
N VAL A 122 17.21 3.38 -11.01
CA VAL A 122 16.71 3.28 -9.63
C VAL A 122 16.38 4.67 -9.06
N TYR A 123 17.25 5.66 -9.26
CA TYR A 123 16.99 7.04 -8.86
C TYR A 123 15.74 7.62 -9.55
N MET A 124 15.61 7.42 -10.86
CA MET A 124 14.45 7.91 -11.62
C MET A 124 13.14 7.28 -11.18
N ILE A 125 13.15 5.97 -10.84
CA ILE A 125 12.01 5.25 -10.26
C ILE A 125 11.59 5.89 -8.94
N TYR A 126 12.53 6.15 -8.04
CA TYR A 126 12.27 6.78 -6.75
C TYR A 126 11.56 8.13 -6.90
N TRP A 127 12.02 8.98 -7.83
CA TRP A 127 11.37 10.25 -8.12
C TRP A 127 10.02 10.09 -8.81
N ALA A 128 9.90 9.13 -9.72
CA ALA A 128 8.63 8.83 -10.40
C ALA A 128 7.56 8.38 -9.41
N GLU A 129 7.89 7.47 -8.49
CA GLU A 129 6.99 7.02 -7.43
C GLU A 129 6.48 8.20 -6.58
N ARG A 130 7.39 9.04 -6.08
CA ARG A 130 7.02 10.21 -5.27
C ARG A 130 6.12 11.19 -6.03
N LYS A 131 6.42 11.43 -7.31
CA LYS A 131 5.61 12.31 -8.15
C LYS A 131 4.24 11.70 -8.44
N PHE A 132 4.17 10.41 -8.73
CA PHE A 132 2.92 9.69 -8.94
C PHE A 132 2.02 9.78 -7.71
N ASN A 133 2.54 9.43 -6.53
CA ASN A 133 1.79 9.47 -5.28
C ASN A 133 1.28 10.87 -4.95
N ARG A 134 2.08 11.91 -5.16
CA ARG A 134 1.66 13.30 -4.96
C ARG A 134 0.54 13.73 -5.91
N ASN A 135 0.61 13.31 -7.16
CA ASN A 135 -0.43 13.61 -8.15
C ASN A 135 -1.74 12.90 -7.80
N MET A 136 -1.67 11.65 -7.34
CA MET A 136 -2.85 10.91 -6.89
C MET A 136 -3.52 11.56 -5.68
N LEU A 137 -2.74 12.06 -4.72
CA LEU A 137 -3.30 12.80 -3.58
C LEU A 137 -4.03 14.07 -4.00
N LYS A 138 -3.52 14.80 -4.98
CA LYS A 138 -4.20 15.98 -5.52
C LYS A 138 -5.54 15.64 -6.17
N ILE A 139 -5.56 14.60 -7.00
CA ILE A 139 -6.80 14.13 -7.63
C ILE A 139 -7.85 13.73 -6.58
N LEU A 140 -7.44 13.01 -5.54
CA LEU A 140 -8.34 12.63 -4.46
C LEU A 140 -8.86 13.82 -3.64
N GLN A 141 -8.06 14.87 -3.47
CA GLN A 141 -8.50 16.12 -2.85
C GLN A 141 -9.53 16.84 -3.71
N GLU A 142 -9.23 17.04 -5.00
CA GLU A 142 -10.12 17.69 -5.95
C GLU A 142 -11.48 16.99 -6.06
N MET A 143 -11.50 15.66 -5.98
CA MET A 143 -12.75 14.88 -5.96
C MET A 143 -13.58 15.11 -4.69
N LYS A 144 -12.94 15.27 -3.53
CA LYS A 144 -13.63 15.54 -2.26
C LYS A 144 -14.20 16.95 -2.18
N ASP A 145 -13.54 17.90 -2.81
CA ASP A 145 -13.98 19.31 -2.83
C ASP A 145 -15.18 19.53 -3.79
N GLN A 146 -15.55 18.50 -4.58
CA GLN A 146 -16.69 18.50 -5.50
C GLN A 146 -17.95 17.80 -4.94
N GLU A 147 -17.87 17.15 -3.78
CA GLU A 147 -18.99 16.52 -3.06
C GLU A 147 -19.58 17.47 -1.99
#